data_885b191ff5cb4698c1aa58b1d0bac0d1
#
_entry.id   885b191ff5cb4698c1aa58b1d0bac0d1
#
_cell.length_a   1.000
_cell.length_b   1.000
_cell.length_c   1.000
_cell.angle_alpha   90.00
_cell.angle_beta   90.00
_cell.angle_gamma   90.00
#
_symmetry.space_group_name_H-M   'P 1'
#
loop_
_entity.id
_entity.type
_entity.pdbx_description
1 polymer ?
#
loop_
_entity_poly.entity_id
_entity_poly.type
_entity_poly.pdbx_seq_one_letter_code
_entity_poly.pdbx_strand_id
1 'polypeptide(L)'
;MARDYDMIVTGYPVTLSPGAELYNYFGSAAAHDPGSNNLMVLQDPAVDHLIDGLVRADTQADMLQHAHALDRVLQWNYYWIPNYYPPGSSTAWWNRFGLPKVQAAYDEGLDTWWEVSPTPLTNAQMAERRKATP
;
A
#
# COMPACT_ATOMS: atom_id res chain seq x y z
N MET A 1 9.38 -18.35 -2.50
CA MET A 1 10.51 -18.09 -1.57
C MET A 1 10.54 -19.19 -0.53
N ALA A 2 11.71 -19.78 -0.24
CA ALA A 2 11.84 -20.58 0.97
C ALA A 2 11.67 -19.61 2.16
N ARG A 3 10.73 -19.89 3.07
CA ARG A 3 10.50 -19.09 4.28
C ARG A 3 11.42 -19.58 5.40
N ASP A 4 12.73 -19.51 5.16
CA ASP A 4 13.78 -19.97 6.07
C ASP A 4 14.38 -18.74 6.78
N TYR A 5 13.64 -18.20 7.76
CA TYR A 5 14.02 -17.06 8.59
C TYR A 5 13.26 -17.08 9.91
N ASP A 6 13.87 -16.60 10.97
CA ASP A 6 13.23 -16.37 12.26
C ASP A 6 12.54 -15.00 12.31
N MET A 7 13.07 -14.02 11.59
CA MET A 7 12.54 -12.66 11.51
C MET A 7 12.86 -12.03 10.16
N ILE A 8 11.93 -11.23 9.64
CA ILE A 8 12.11 -10.50 8.38
C ILE A 8 11.58 -9.07 8.52
N VAL A 9 12.26 -8.11 7.91
CA VAL A 9 11.73 -6.75 7.78
C VAL A 9 11.06 -6.61 6.43
N THR A 10 9.78 -6.25 6.43
CA THR A 10 8.98 -6.11 5.21
C THR A 10 7.96 -4.99 5.34
N GLY A 11 7.32 -4.62 4.23
CA GLY A 11 6.17 -3.73 4.19
C GLY A 11 5.00 -4.42 3.50
N TYR A 12 3.79 -4.14 3.97
CA TYR A 12 2.57 -4.56 3.32
C TYR A 12 1.96 -3.36 2.58
N PRO A 13 1.96 -3.37 1.23
CA PRO A 13 1.21 -2.39 0.48
C PRO A 13 -0.27 -2.65 0.69
N VAL A 14 -0.98 -1.71 1.28
CA VAL A 14 -2.41 -1.78 1.50
C VAL A 14 -3.11 -0.65 0.76
N THR A 15 -4.32 -0.89 0.32
CA THR A 15 -5.20 0.12 -0.26
C THR A 15 -5.96 0.86 0.85
N LEU A 16 -6.55 2.01 0.52
CA LEU A 16 -7.41 2.75 1.45
C LEU A 16 -8.69 1.97 1.79
N SER A 17 -9.08 1.02 0.99
CA SER A 17 -10.21 0.14 1.22
C SER A 17 -9.70 -1.30 1.24
N PRO A 18 -9.47 -1.89 2.41
CA PRO A 18 -9.01 -3.26 2.52
C PRO A 18 -10.04 -4.23 1.95
N GLY A 19 -9.57 -5.28 1.29
CA GLY A 19 -10.42 -6.23 0.58
C GLY A 19 -9.80 -7.62 0.46
N ALA A 20 -9.99 -8.26 -0.68
CA ALA A 20 -9.58 -9.63 -0.94
C ALA A 20 -8.05 -9.86 -0.88
N GLU A 21 -7.24 -8.80 -0.98
CA GLU A 21 -5.80 -8.90 -0.81
C GLU A 21 -5.39 -9.43 0.57
N LEU A 22 -6.24 -9.25 1.59
CA LEU A 22 -5.99 -9.72 2.94
C LEU A 22 -5.89 -11.25 3.03
N TYR A 23 -6.58 -11.98 2.15
CA TYR A 23 -6.39 -13.44 2.07
C TYR A 23 -4.96 -13.83 1.72
N ASN A 24 -4.32 -13.06 0.82
CA ASN A 24 -2.94 -13.32 0.43
C ASN A 24 -1.93 -12.96 1.53
N TYR A 25 -2.27 -12.01 2.40
CA TYR A 25 -1.38 -11.58 3.49
C TYR A 25 -1.56 -12.41 4.76
N PHE A 26 -2.80 -12.76 5.11
CA PHE A 26 -3.13 -13.29 6.44
C PHE A 26 -3.97 -14.58 6.41
N GLY A 27 -4.52 -14.96 5.26
CA GLY A 27 -5.39 -16.13 5.15
C GLY A 27 -4.62 -17.45 5.34
N SER A 28 -5.24 -18.41 6.03
CA SER A 28 -4.64 -19.72 6.31
C SER A 28 -4.27 -20.49 5.05
N ALA A 29 -5.07 -20.39 3.98
CA ALA A 29 -4.76 -21.03 2.71
C ALA A 29 -3.45 -20.51 2.09
N ALA A 30 -3.17 -19.22 2.22
CA ALA A 30 -1.95 -18.58 1.73
C ALA A 30 -0.68 -19.02 2.48
N ALA A 31 -0.82 -19.57 3.69
CA ALA A 31 0.32 -20.08 4.46
C ALA A 31 1.05 -21.23 3.74
N HIS A 32 0.31 -22.01 2.96
CA HIS A 32 0.84 -23.17 2.22
C HIS A 32 1.34 -22.83 0.81
N ASP A 33 1.09 -21.60 0.34
CA ASP A 33 1.55 -21.13 -0.97
C ASP A 33 2.89 -20.39 -0.84
N PRO A 34 4.00 -20.92 -1.39
CA PRO A 34 5.31 -20.28 -1.36
C PRO A 34 5.34 -18.91 -2.09
N GLY A 35 4.39 -18.67 -2.99
CA GLY A 35 4.24 -17.42 -3.74
C GLY A 35 3.43 -16.34 -3.00
N SER A 36 2.78 -16.68 -1.89
CA SER A 36 1.95 -15.74 -1.15
C SER A 36 2.76 -14.75 -0.31
N ASN A 37 2.10 -13.69 0.10
CA ASN A 37 2.62 -12.69 1.04
C ASN A 37 2.29 -12.99 2.51
N ASN A 38 1.74 -14.18 2.82
CA ASN A 38 1.59 -14.64 4.20
C ASN A 38 2.97 -15.07 4.74
N LEU A 39 3.82 -14.07 5.02
CA LEU A 39 5.21 -14.27 5.42
C LEU A 39 5.35 -14.85 6.83
N MET A 40 4.32 -14.72 7.65
CA MET A 40 4.23 -15.24 9.02
C MET A 40 3.79 -16.71 9.05
N VAL A 41 3.41 -17.28 7.90
CA VAL A 41 2.80 -18.62 7.82
C VAL A 41 1.57 -18.72 8.75
N LEU A 42 0.82 -17.62 8.85
CA LEU A 42 -0.33 -17.50 9.73
C LEU A 42 -1.42 -18.49 9.31
N GLN A 43 -1.93 -19.23 10.28
CA GLN A 43 -3.03 -20.18 10.13
C GLN A 43 -3.95 -20.03 11.36
N ASP A 44 -4.91 -19.13 11.25
CA ASP A 44 -5.85 -18.84 12.33
C ASP A 44 -7.28 -18.72 11.77
N PRO A 45 -8.17 -19.65 12.13
CA PRO A 45 -9.57 -19.62 11.67
C PRO A 45 -10.33 -18.35 12.08
N ALA A 46 -9.95 -17.69 13.17
CA ALA A 46 -10.56 -16.43 13.56
C ALA A 46 -10.17 -15.30 12.60
N VAL A 47 -8.91 -15.29 12.13
CA VAL A 47 -8.43 -14.35 11.10
C VAL A 47 -9.16 -14.60 9.79
N ASP A 48 -9.28 -15.87 9.36
CA ASP A 48 -10.02 -16.22 8.13
C ASP A 48 -11.46 -15.73 8.19
N HIS A 49 -12.14 -15.95 9.32
CA HIS A 49 -13.52 -15.50 9.53
C HIS A 49 -13.67 -13.97 9.48
N LEU A 50 -12.72 -13.24 10.06
CA LEU A 50 -12.73 -11.78 10.04
C LEU A 50 -12.45 -11.22 8.64
N ILE A 51 -11.57 -11.84 7.86
CA ILE A 51 -11.33 -11.47 6.46
C ILE A 51 -12.60 -11.74 5.63
N ASP A 52 -13.23 -12.90 5.82
CA ASP A 52 -14.49 -13.26 5.14
C ASP A 52 -15.59 -12.23 5.43
N GLY A 53 -15.74 -11.84 6.68
CA GLY A 53 -16.70 -10.81 7.10
C GLY A 53 -16.41 -9.45 6.47
N LEU A 54 -15.13 -9.03 6.47
CA LEU A 54 -14.69 -7.78 5.87
C LEU A 54 -14.99 -7.73 4.37
N VAL A 55 -14.64 -8.80 3.64
CA VAL A 55 -14.81 -8.86 2.17
C VAL A 55 -16.29 -8.93 1.77
N ARG A 56 -17.14 -9.52 2.62
CA ARG A 56 -18.60 -9.64 2.35
C ARG A 56 -19.42 -8.50 2.95
N ALA A 57 -18.80 -7.53 3.61
CA ALA A 57 -19.50 -6.44 4.26
C ALA A 57 -20.31 -5.61 3.26
N ASP A 58 -21.59 -5.42 3.51
CA ASP A 58 -22.49 -4.64 2.67
C ASP A 58 -22.42 -3.13 2.94
N THR A 59 -21.84 -2.75 4.07
CA THR A 59 -21.72 -1.35 4.49
C THR A 59 -20.30 -1.02 4.93
N GLN A 60 -19.91 0.23 4.76
CA GLN A 60 -18.61 0.72 5.26
C GLN A 60 -18.47 0.54 6.78
N ALA A 61 -19.54 0.73 7.52
CA ALA A 61 -19.52 0.57 8.98
C ALA A 61 -19.22 -0.87 9.40
N ASP A 62 -19.83 -1.84 8.71
CA ASP A 62 -19.60 -3.26 8.96
C ASP A 62 -18.18 -3.67 8.55
N MET A 63 -17.72 -3.23 7.37
CA MET A 63 -16.33 -3.43 6.93
C MET A 63 -15.33 -2.91 7.97
N LEU A 64 -15.52 -1.71 8.50
CA LEU A 64 -14.65 -1.12 9.51
C LEU A 64 -14.66 -1.90 10.83
N GLN A 65 -15.80 -2.45 11.25
CA GLN A 65 -15.86 -3.29 12.45
C GLN A 65 -15.00 -4.55 12.29
N HIS A 66 -15.11 -5.24 11.16
CA HIS A 66 -14.28 -6.41 10.86
C HIS A 66 -12.80 -6.04 10.73
N ALA A 67 -12.48 -4.91 10.09
CA ALA A 67 -11.10 -4.43 9.97
C ALA A 67 -10.47 -4.12 11.33
N HIS A 68 -11.19 -3.44 12.22
CA HIS A 68 -10.71 -3.16 13.58
C HIS A 68 -10.56 -4.43 14.43
N ALA A 69 -11.46 -5.40 14.27
CA ALA A 69 -11.34 -6.68 14.96
C ALA A 69 -10.12 -7.48 14.46
N LEU A 70 -9.91 -7.51 13.13
CA LEU A 70 -8.75 -8.14 12.52
C LEU A 70 -7.43 -7.51 12.98
N ASP A 71 -7.35 -6.17 12.97
CA ASP A 71 -6.19 -5.43 13.45
C ASP A 71 -5.85 -5.80 14.91
N ARG A 72 -6.84 -5.86 15.79
CA ARG A 72 -6.63 -6.28 17.18
C ARG A 72 -6.12 -7.71 17.29
N VAL A 73 -6.69 -8.66 16.56
CA VAL A 73 -6.23 -10.05 16.59
C VAL A 73 -4.79 -10.16 16.13
N LEU A 74 -4.44 -9.48 15.02
CA LEU A 74 -3.07 -9.50 14.50
C LEU A 74 -2.06 -8.87 15.46
N GLN A 75 -2.41 -7.77 16.12
CA GLN A 75 -1.52 -7.11 17.08
C GLN A 75 -1.38 -7.89 18.40
N TRP A 76 -2.47 -8.39 18.96
CA TRP A 76 -2.43 -9.10 20.26
C TRP A 76 -1.75 -10.46 20.20
N ASN A 77 -1.71 -11.08 19.03
CA ASN A 77 -0.97 -12.33 18.83
C ASN A 77 0.51 -12.11 18.48
N TYR A 78 0.97 -10.88 18.40
CA TYR A 78 2.37 -10.52 18.15
C TYR A 78 2.95 -11.13 16.87
N TYR A 79 2.14 -11.32 15.84
CA TYR A 79 2.61 -11.85 14.55
C TYR A 79 3.58 -10.91 13.87
N TRP A 80 3.49 -9.61 14.17
CA TRP A 80 4.40 -8.57 13.67
C TRP A 80 4.70 -7.51 14.72
N ILE A 81 5.76 -6.77 14.48
CA ILE A 81 6.13 -5.59 15.26
C ILE A 81 5.93 -4.39 14.35
N PRO A 82 4.88 -3.56 14.53
CA PRO A 82 4.70 -2.33 13.77
C PRO A 82 5.89 -1.41 14.00
N ASN A 83 6.59 -1.05 12.93
CA ASN A 83 7.82 -0.28 13.05
C ASN A 83 7.54 1.19 12.75
N TYR A 84 7.31 1.54 11.49
CA TYR A 84 6.96 2.90 11.11
C TYR A 84 6.14 2.89 9.82
N TYR A 85 5.40 3.96 9.64
CA TYR A 85 4.69 4.25 8.41
C TYR A 85 5.28 5.53 7.81
N PRO A 86 5.79 5.50 6.59
CA PRO A 86 6.30 6.71 5.95
C PRO A 86 5.15 7.66 5.64
N PRO A 87 5.28 8.97 5.95
CA PRO A 87 4.20 9.95 5.74
C PRO A 87 3.94 10.27 4.26
N GLY A 88 4.75 9.73 3.35
CA GLY A 88 4.62 9.92 1.90
C GLY A 88 5.69 9.20 1.13
N SER A 89 5.53 9.17 -0.18
CA SER A 89 6.51 8.61 -1.12
C SER A 89 7.49 9.68 -1.59
N SER A 90 8.78 9.31 -1.65
CA SER A 90 9.80 10.16 -2.26
C SER A 90 9.95 9.78 -3.74
N THR A 91 9.54 10.67 -4.63
CA THR A 91 9.56 10.42 -6.07
C THR A 91 10.62 11.31 -6.74
N ALA A 92 11.45 10.73 -7.59
CA ALA A 92 12.43 11.45 -8.40
C ALA A 92 12.14 11.23 -9.88
N TRP A 93 12.18 12.31 -10.67
CA TRP A 93 11.94 12.26 -12.10
C TRP A 93 12.80 13.24 -12.87
N TRP A 94 12.90 13.03 -14.17
CA TRP A 94 13.61 13.94 -15.06
C TRP A 94 12.83 15.25 -15.26
N ASN A 95 13.53 16.38 -15.32
CA ASN A 95 12.97 17.72 -15.53
C ASN A 95 12.38 17.92 -16.96
N ARG A 96 11.67 16.94 -17.46
CA ARG A 96 11.01 16.98 -18.77
C ARG A 96 9.51 16.79 -18.70
N PHE A 97 8.96 16.56 -17.51
CA PHE A 97 7.54 16.36 -17.30
C PHE A 97 6.88 17.59 -16.70
N GLY A 98 5.67 17.87 -17.14
CA GLY A 98 4.76 18.80 -16.52
C GLY A 98 3.78 18.06 -15.63
N LEU A 99 3.40 18.68 -14.53
CA LEU A 99 2.48 18.14 -13.55
C LEU A 99 1.22 19.02 -13.49
N PRO A 100 0.03 18.43 -13.24
CA PRO A 100 -1.18 19.21 -13.03
C PRO A 100 -1.08 20.06 -11.75
N LYS A 101 -1.77 21.20 -11.72
CA LYS A 101 -1.83 22.05 -10.53
C LYS A 101 -2.52 21.35 -9.35
N VAL A 102 -3.57 20.61 -9.65
CA VAL A 102 -4.28 19.77 -8.69
C VAL A 102 -3.73 18.36 -8.85
N GLN A 103 -2.98 17.90 -7.87
CA GLN A 103 -2.45 16.55 -7.84
C GLN A 103 -3.46 15.60 -7.20
N ALA A 104 -3.36 14.31 -7.53
CA ALA A 104 -4.14 13.27 -6.86
C ALA A 104 -3.84 13.26 -5.35
N ALA A 105 -4.88 13.06 -4.53
CA ALA A 105 -4.75 13.14 -3.07
C ALA A 105 -4.06 11.90 -2.47
N TYR A 106 -4.11 10.75 -3.18
CA TYR A 106 -3.69 9.45 -2.65
C TYR A 106 -2.79 8.66 -3.60
N ASP A 107 -2.29 9.31 -4.66
CA ASP A 107 -1.46 8.71 -5.70
C ASP A 107 -0.51 9.78 -6.24
N GLU A 108 0.61 9.39 -6.81
CA GLU A 108 1.53 10.29 -7.54
C GLU A 108 0.90 10.87 -8.80
N GLY A 109 -0.16 10.24 -9.33
CA GLY A 109 -0.89 10.69 -10.50
C GLY A 109 -0.05 10.69 -11.77
N LEU A 110 0.86 9.74 -11.94
CA LEU A 110 1.80 9.68 -13.07
C LEU A 110 1.12 9.66 -14.44
N ASP A 111 -0.05 9.10 -14.53
CA ASP A 111 -0.89 9.05 -15.72
C ASP A 111 -1.46 10.42 -16.13
N THR A 112 -1.40 11.39 -15.23
CA THR A 112 -1.80 12.79 -15.48
C THR A 112 -0.64 13.69 -15.89
N TRP A 113 0.58 13.16 -15.90
CA TRP A 113 1.77 13.91 -16.27
C TRP A 113 1.93 13.96 -17.80
N TRP A 114 2.51 15.02 -18.32
CA TRP A 114 2.76 15.17 -19.75
C TRP A 114 4.21 15.54 -20.02
N GLU A 115 4.72 15.13 -21.17
CA GLU A 115 6.04 15.51 -21.60
C GLU A 115 6.05 16.97 -22.09
N VAL A 116 6.95 17.78 -21.55
CA VAL A 116 7.13 19.17 -21.92
C VAL A 116 8.39 19.41 -22.76
N SER A 117 9.34 18.47 -22.73
CA SER A 117 10.56 18.50 -23.52
C SER A 117 11.11 17.09 -23.67
N PRO A 118 11.51 16.67 -24.88
CA PRO A 118 12.19 15.39 -25.09
C PRO A 118 13.56 15.32 -24.42
N THR A 119 14.14 16.49 -24.09
CA THR A 119 15.41 16.62 -23.37
C THR A 119 15.13 17.17 -21.97
N PRO A 120 15.75 16.63 -20.91
CA PRO A 120 15.61 17.15 -19.56
C PRO A 120 15.91 18.64 -19.49
N LEU A 121 15.03 19.41 -18.87
CA LEU A 121 15.22 20.83 -18.67
C LEU A 121 16.26 21.09 -17.57
N THR A 122 17.05 22.13 -17.73
CA THR A 122 17.94 22.60 -16.67
C THR A 122 17.12 23.19 -15.51
N ASN A 123 17.73 23.25 -14.33
CA ASN A 123 17.08 23.84 -13.15
C ASN A 123 16.66 25.30 -13.38
N ALA A 124 17.43 26.08 -14.17
CA ALA A 124 17.07 27.45 -14.53
C ALA A 124 15.81 27.50 -15.40
N GLN A 125 15.71 26.65 -16.42
CA GLN A 125 14.52 26.55 -17.26
C GLN A 125 13.28 26.10 -16.50
N MET A 126 13.44 25.18 -15.52
CA MET A 126 12.35 24.77 -14.65
C MET A 126 11.89 25.89 -13.72
N ALA A 127 12.81 26.68 -13.17
CA ALA A 127 12.48 27.82 -12.33
C ALA A 127 11.68 28.90 -13.10
N GLU A 128 12.08 29.18 -14.34
CA GLU A 128 11.33 30.09 -15.23
C GLU A 128 9.91 29.59 -15.53
N ARG A 129 9.76 28.30 -15.81
CA ARG A 129 8.44 27.69 -16.03
C ARG A 129 7.52 27.79 -14.80
N ARG A 130 8.05 27.53 -13.61
CA ARG A 130 7.27 27.66 -12.36
C ARG A 130 6.75 29.09 -12.14
N LYS A 131 7.51 30.10 -12.54
CA LYS A 131 7.08 31.51 -12.48
C LYS A 131 6.01 31.83 -13.53
N ALA A 132 6.08 31.22 -14.70
CA ALA A 132 5.16 31.46 -15.82
C ALA A 132 3.83 30.69 -15.70
N THR A 133 3.72 29.76 -14.76
CA THR A 133 2.48 29.00 -14.54
C THR A 133 1.65 29.72 -13.47
N PRO A 134 0.49 30.32 -13.83
CA PRO A 134 -0.33 31.13 -12.93
C PRO A 134 -0.95 30.31 -11.80
#